data_4cc08e22204b879f39787f6ad99cd2e6
#
_entry.id   4cc08e22204b879f39787f6ad99cd2e6
#
_cell.length_a   1.000
_cell.length_b   1.000
_cell.length_c   1.000
_cell.angle_alpha   90.00
_cell.angle_beta   90.00
_cell.angle_gamma   90.00
#
_symmetry.space_group_name_H-M   'P 1'
#
loop_
_entity.id
_entity.type
_entity.pdbx_description
1 polymer ?
#
loop_
_entity_poly.entity_id
_entity_poly.type
_entity_poly.pdbx_seq_one_letter_code
_entity_poly.pdbx_strand_id
1 'polypeptide(L)'
;MPAASDFRLYHSNALDVLAGLLAAEVVALPADGDWLRPDVVLVPQPSMRRWLQQALAERLGICANLQLLTPGEFVDSALDANLGQAPAADRLSPEILRWHVLRALQQAPPSALAGFLHDGDPIKAWSLAGALADTFEKYQAWRRDWLLAWERSAPADDWQAGLWRTIARGRQHRARRIDAYLRRFAAQGEAPVGLPPRLFVFACQNVSPDVLQVIASQARAGTQHFYLHTPARAYWGDLGRWAGGYTPEHDDSFLGPDDHNPLLAAWGQAGRDFIALLGSGEAVAASFELTPFVEPPRDRLLGRLQSDVLDNRSPLSGNLDTQWPRVDVDRHDGSLQFHACHTRLREVQVLHDQLRALLDAPPPA
;
A
#
# COMPACT_ATOMS: atom_id res chain seq x y z
N MET A 1 -21.17 21.40 16.99
CA MET A 1 -20.91 20.88 15.64
C MET A 1 -19.62 20.08 15.69
N PRO A 2 -19.54 18.84 15.22
CA PRO A 2 -18.25 18.18 15.10
C PRO A 2 -17.40 19.06 14.19
N ALA A 3 -16.14 19.32 14.58
CA ALA A 3 -15.18 20.00 13.73
C ALA A 3 -15.13 19.25 12.39
N ALA A 4 -15.20 19.97 11.28
CA ALA A 4 -15.01 19.39 9.96
C ALA A 4 -13.65 18.66 10.01
N SER A 5 -13.61 17.41 9.60
CA SER A 5 -12.37 16.64 9.57
C SER A 5 -11.37 17.38 8.68
N ASP A 6 -10.24 17.83 9.24
CA ASP A 6 -9.18 18.47 8.47
C ASP A 6 -8.32 17.37 7.84
N PHE A 7 -8.69 16.99 6.61
CA PHE A 7 -8.01 16.01 5.81
C PHE A 7 -7.26 16.68 4.67
N ARG A 8 -5.95 16.55 4.65
CA ARG A 8 -5.04 17.21 3.71
C ARG A 8 -4.35 16.21 2.82
N LEU A 9 -4.38 16.45 1.52
CA LEU A 9 -3.73 15.64 0.49
C LEU A 9 -2.55 16.39 -0.13
N TYR A 10 -1.44 15.68 -0.26
CA TYR A 10 -0.23 16.17 -0.91
C TYR A 10 0.19 15.14 -1.95
N HIS A 11 0.23 15.53 -3.23
CA HIS A 11 0.63 14.67 -4.34
C HIS A 11 1.95 15.13 -4.92
N SER A 12 2.88 14.21 -5.15
CA SER A 12 4.12 14.48 -5.89
C SER A 12 4.69 13.21 -6.50
N ASN A 13 5.38 13.34 -7.62
CA ASN A 13 6.21 12.29 -8.21
C ASN A 13 7.61 12.20 -7.58
N ALA A 14 7.91 13.05 -6.60
CA ALA A 14 9.20 13.10 -5.92
C ALA A 14 9.04 12.93 -4.40
N LEU A 15 9.59 11.84 -3.85
CA LEU A 15 9.54 11.57 -2.41
C LEU A 15 10.23 12.65 -1.58
N ASP A 16 11.30 13.26 -2.11
CA ASP A 16 12.02 14.34 -1.44
C ASP A 16 11.15 15.58 -1.24
N VAL A 17 10.31 15.92 -2.22
CA VAL A 17 9.36 17.01 -2.12
C VAL A 17 8.32 16.71 -1.04
N LEU A 18 7.78 15.50 -1.03
CA LEU A 18 6.82 15.06 -0.01
C LEU A 18 7.46 15.09 1.40
N ALA A 19 8.70 14.65 1.54
CA ALA A 19 9.43 14.71 2.81
C ALA A 19 9.67 16.17 3.27
N GLY A 20 9.89 17.09 2.31
CA GLY A 20 10.00 18.51 2.60
C GLY A 20 8.69 19.13 3.13
N LEU A 21 7.56 18.75 2.53
CA LEU A 21 6.24 19.18 3.00
C LEU A 21 5.91 18.58 4.38
N LEU A 22 6.22 17.30 4.60
CA LEU A 22 6.08 16.68 5.91
C LEU A 22 6.95 17.39 6.97
N ALA A 23 8.20 17.73 6.64
CA ALA A 23 9.09 18.44 7.54
C ALA A 23 8.49 19.79 7.99
N ALA A 24 7.89 20.55 7.07
CA ALA A 24 7.25 21.82 7.37
C ALA A 24 6.05 21.66 8.33
N GLU A 25 5.24 20.60 8.16
CA GLU A 25 4.09 20.33 9.03
C GLU A 25 4.51 19.81 10.44
N VAL A 26 5.54 18.98 10.50
CA VAL A 26 6.06 18.44 11.78
C VAL A 26 6.61 19.55 12.68
N VAL A 27 7.24 20.58 12.12
CA VAL A 27 7.76 21.74 12.87
C VAL A 27 6.62 22.64 13.39
N ALA A 28 5.45 22.62 12.74
CA ALA A 28 4.32 23.41 13.19
C ALA A 28 3.81 22.92 14.55
N LEU A 29 3.53 23.85 15.46
CA LEU A 29 3.02 23.52 16.79
C LEU A 29 1.68 22.77 16.69
N PRO A 30 1.49 21.68 17.45
CA PRO A 30 0.19 21.04 17.56
C PRO A 30 -0.88 22.01 18.07
N ALA A 31 -2.11 21.84 17.65
CA ALA A 31 -3.22 22.71 18.05
C ALA A 31 -3.47 22.71 19.58
N ASP A 32 -3.14 21.62 20.27
CA ASP A 32 -3.25 21.48 21.73
C ASP A 32 -2.01 21.99 22.49
N GLY A 33 -0.97 22.43 21.78
CA GLY A 33 0.26 22.96 22.36
C GLY A 33 1.18 21.91 23.01
N ASP A 34 0.83 20.62 22.96
CA ASP A 34 1.63 19.54 23.54
C ASP A 34 2.72 19.06 22.54
N TRP A 35 3.80 19.81 22.48
CA TRP A 35 4.94 19.50 21.61
C TRP A 35 5.82 18.34 22.10
N LEU A 36 5.60 17.82 23.31
CA LEU A 36 6.30 16.63 23.82
C LEU A 36 5.62 15.32 23.39
N ARG A 37 4.36 15.38 22.96
CA ARG A 37 3.67 14.22 22.42
C ARG A 37 4.24 13.88 21.05
N PRO A 38 4.66 12.61 20.82
CA PRO A 38 5.17 12.21 19.51
C PRO A 38 4.10 12.35 18.42
N ASP A 39 4.49 12.92 17.28
CA ASP A 39 3.69 12.81 16.06
C ASP A 39 3.75 11.40 15.47
N VAL A 40 2.64 10.91 14.97
CA VAL A 40 2.55 9.58 14.37
C VAL A 40 2.66 9.69 12.85
N VAL A 41 3.64 9.00 12.28
CA VAL A 41 3.88 8.94 10.83
C VAL A 41 3.75 7.49 10.37
N LEU A 42 2.80 7.24 9.48
CA LEU A 42 2.67 5.93 8.83
C LEU A 42 3.57 5.85 7.62
N VAL A 43 4.29 4.75 7.50
CA VAL A 43 5.18 4.45 6.37
C VAL A 43 4.85 3.07 5.79
N PRO A 44 5.00 2.83 4.48
CA PRO A 44 4.53 1.60 3.84
C PRO A 44 5.26 0.34 4.34
N GLN A 45 6.50 0.49 4.78
CA GLN A 45 7.35 -0.62 5.22
C GLN A 45 8.49 -0.14 6.12
N PRO A 46 9.09 -1.03 6.95
CA PRO A 46 10.13 -0.64 7.90
C PRO A 46 11.38 0.01 7.30
N SER A 47 11.76 -0.36 6.08
CA SER A 47 12.92 0.24 5.38
C SER A 47 12.72 1.74 5.09
N MET A 48 11.50 2.17 4.84
CA MET A 48 11.17 3.58 4.61
C MET A 48 11.38 4.44 5.87
N ARG A 49 11.29 3.85 7.06
CA ARG A 49 11.53 4.58 8.33
C ARG A 49 12.91 5.23 8.36
N ARG A 50 13.94 4.44 8.00
CA ARG A 50 15.34 4.95 8.02
C ARG A 50 15.54 6.06 6.99
N TRP A 51 15.04 5.87 5.78
CA TRP A 51 15.14 6.88 4.73
C TRP A 51 14.44 8.18 5.13
N LEU A 52 13.22 8.09 5.64
CA LEU A 52 12.44 9.27 6.02
C LEU A 52 13.08 10.00 7.23
N GLN A 53 13.56 9.24 8.23
CA GLN A 53 14.29 9.84 9.35
C GLN A 53 15.52 10.62 8.90
N GLN A 54 16.30 10.05 7.96
CA GLN A 54 17.46 10.73 7.40
C GLN A 54 17.04 11.98 6.62
N ALA A 55 16.05 11.86 5.72
CA ALA A 55 15.56 12.98 4.92
C ALA A 55 15.01 14.14 5.77
N LEU A 56 14.34 13.83 6.90
CA LEU A 56 13.88 14.84 7.86
C LEU A 56 15.04 15.44 8.64
N ALA A 57 16.00 14.61 9.10
CA ALA A 57 17.17 15.10 9.83
C ALA A 57 18.05 16.04 8.99
N GLU A 58 18.23 15.74 7.71
CA GLU A 58 18.95 16.60 6.77
C GLU A 58 18.31 17.99 6.62
N ARG A 59 16.98 18.07 6.68
CA ARG A 59 16.23 19.32 6.53
C ARG A 59 16.10 20.11 7.83
N LEU A 60 15.89 19.40 8.94
CA LEU A 60 15.55 20.00 10.24
C LEU A 60 16.76 20.05 11.18
N GLY A 61 17.90 19.49 10.82
CA GLY A 61 19.06 19.30 11.66
C GLY A 61 18.93 18.13 12.62
N ILE A 62 17.73 17.78 13.06
CA ILE A 62 17.43 16.66 13.94
C ILE A 62 16.06 16.07 13.59
N CYS A 63 15.93 14.76 13.67
CA CYS A 63 14.65 14.06 13.58
C CYS A 63 14.36 13.38 14.92
N ALA A 64 13.51 14.00 15.72
CA ALA A 64 13.15 13.52 17.05
C ALA A 64 11.63 13.61 17.27
N ASN A 65 11.15 12.95 18.30
CA ASN A 65 9.75 12.96 18.74
C ASN A 65 8.75 12.53 17.66
N LEU A 66 9.14 11.55 16.80
CA LEU A 66 8.30 10.93 15.79
C LEU A 66 8.14 9.44 16.07
N GLN A 67 6.91 8.97 16.03
CA GLN A 67 6.59 7.55 16.08
C GLN A 67 6.29 7.06 14.66
N LEU A 68 7.24 6.35 14.04
CA LEU A 68 7.06 5.81 12.69
C LEU A 68 6.50 4.39 12.77
N LEU A 69 5.28 4.21 12.26
CA LEU A 69 4.54 2.95 12.25
C LEU A 69 4.22 2.52 10.82
N THR A 70 4.03 1.23 10.61
CA THR A 70 3.31 0.76 9.41
C THR A 70 1.80 0.90 9.61
N PRO A 71 0.99 0.95 8.54
CA PRO A 71 -0.47 0.93 8.66
C PRO A 71 -1.00 -0.23 9.50
N GLY A 72 -0.32 -1.40 9.41
CA GLY A 72 -0.66 -2.57 10.22
C GLY A 72 -0.44 -2.34 11.72
N GLU A 73 0.72 -1.82 12.12
CA GLU A 73 1.04 -1.53 13.52
C GLU A 73 0.11 -0.45 14.10
N PHE A 74 -0.24 0.55 13.31
CA PHE A 74 -1.22 1.57 13.72
C PHE A 74 -2.59 0.97 13.98
N VAL A 75 -3.09 0.14 13.04
CA VAL A 75 -4.38 -0.55 13.20
C VAL A 75 -4.37 -1.45 14.43
N ASP A 76 -3.31 -2.24 14.64
CA ASP A 76 -3.21 -3.10 15.81
C ASP A 76 -3.24 -2.29 17.11
N SER A 77 -2.56 -1.15 17.15
CA SER A 77 -2.60 -0.24 18.31
C SER A 77 -4.01 0.33 18.55
N ALA A 78 -4.69 0.76 17.48
CA ALA A 78 -6.07 1.27 17.58
C ALA A 78 -7.05 0.17 18.06
N LEU A 79 -6.90 -1.04 17.54
CA LEU A 79 -7.72 -2.19 17.97
C LEU A 79 -7.45 -2.55 19.44
N ASP A 80 -6.18 -2.59 19.85
CA ASP A 80 -5.80 -2.93 21.24
C ASP A 80 -6.31 -1.87 22.23
N ALA A 81 -6.24 -0.59 21.88
CA ALA A 81 -6.73 0.49 22.74
C ALA A 81 -8.25 0.46 22.95
N ASN A 82 -8.99 0.00 21.94
CA ASN A 82 -10.46 0.08 21.95
C ASN A 82 -11.18 -1.26 22.26
N LEU A 83 -10.56 -2.38 21.95
CA LEU A 83 -11.14 -3.73 22.12
C LEU A 83 -10.39 -4.56 23.17
N GLY A 84 -9.30 -4.03 23.73
CA GLY A 84 -8.38 -4.79 24.56
C GLY A 84 -7.41 -5.65 23.74
N GLN A 85 -6.37 -6.12 24.40
CA GLN A 85 -5.35 -6.95 23.76
C GLN A 85 -5.87 -8.36 23.50
N ALA A 86 -5.71 -8.85 22.27
CA ALA A 86 -5.95 -10.25 21.96
C ALA A 86 -4.69 -11.09 22.25
N PRO A 87 -4.81 -12.34 22.74
CA PRO A 87 -3.69 -13.26 22.84
C PRO A 87 -2.96 -13.39 21.50
N ALA A 88 -1.63 -13.46 21.53
CA ALA A 88 -0.83 -13.54 20.29
C ALA A 88 -1.26 -14.74 19.42
N ALA A 89 -1.55 -15.88 20.03
CA ALA A 89 -2.01 -17.09 19.32
C ALA A 89 -3.36 -16.89 18.59
N ASP A 90 -4.18 -15.95 19.03
CA ASP A 90 -5.51 -15.70 18.45
C ASP A 90 -5.48 -14.67 17.33
N ARG A 91 -4.41 -13.87 17.23
CA ARG A 91 -4.27 -12.84 16.20
C ARG A 91 -4.06 -13.42 14.80
N LEU A 92 -3.61 -14.68 14.71
CA LEU A 92 -3.30 -15.38 13.45
C LEU A 92 -2.35 -14.58 12.55
N SER A 93 -1.21 -14.13 13.13
CA SER A 93 -0.11 -13.60 12.31
C SER A 93 0.38 -14.66 11.32
N PRO A 94 1.06 -14.30 10.20
CA PRO A 94 1.50 -15.25 9.18
C PRO A 94 2.26 -16.45 9.75
N GLU A 95 3.16 -16.22 10.73
CA GLU A 95 3.96 -17.28 11.35
C GLU A 95 3.07 -18.24 12.18
N ILE A 96 2.16 -17.69 12.98
CA ILE A 96 1.23 -18.47 13.81
C ILE A 96 0.23 -19.21 12.92
N LEU A 97 -0.28 -18.53 11.89
CA LEU A 97 -1.24 -19.07 10.93
C LEU A 97 -0.67 -20.29 10.21
N ARG A 98 0.61 -20.25 9.81
CA ARG A 98 1.30 -21.38 9.18
C ARG A 98 1.28 -22.65 10.03
N TRP A 99 1.50 -22.54 11.35
CA TRP A 99 1.43 -23.67 12.26
C TRP A 99 0.01 -24.21 12.40
N HIS A 100 -1.00 -23.34 12.45
CA HIS A 100 -2.40 -23.77 12.50
C HIS A 100 -2.85 -24.46 11.22
N VAL A 101 -2.44 -23.93 10.07
CA VAL A 101 -2.69 -24.58 8.76
C VAL A 101 -2.03 -25.94 8.72
N LEU A 102 -0.72 -26.04 9.05
CA LEU A 102 0.00 -27.31 9.06
C LEU A 102 -0.71 -28.35 9.93
N ARG A 103 -1.09 -27.96 11.16
CA ARG A 103 -1.83 -28.85 12.08
C ARG A 103 -3.16 -29.30 11.49
N ALA A 104 -3.91 -28.40 10.87
CA ALA A 104 -5.19 -28.74 10.27
C ALA A 104 -5.03 -29.69 9.07
N LEU A 105 -4.02 -29.47 8.23
CA LEU A 105 -3.68 -30.36 7.11
C LEU A 105 -3.26 -31.76 7.59
N GLN A 106 -2.54 -31.87 8.71
CA GLN A 106 -2.15 -33.16 9.28
C GLN A 106 -3.32 -33.92 9.92
N GLN A 107 -4.29 -33.20 10.52
CA GLN A 107 -5.42 -33.82 11.19
C GLN A 107 -6.54 -34.23 10.23
N ALA A 108 -6.88 -33.37 9.28
CA ALA A 108 -7.95 -33.59 8.32
C ALA A 108 -7.68 -32.81 7.01
N PRO A 109 -6.83 -33.37 6.13
CA PRO A 109 -6.55 -32.70 4.88
C PRO A 109 -7.81 -32.60 4.01
N PRO A 110 -8.10 -31.43 3.41
CA PRO A 110 -9.17 -31.31 2.44
C PRO A 110 -9.02 -32.31 1.27
N SER A 111 -10.11 -32.88 0.78
CA SER A 111 -10.06 -33.87 -0.32
C SER A 111 -9.35 -33.32 -1.57
N ALA A 112 -9.53 -32.03 -1.87
CA ALA A 112 -8.85 -31.34 -2.97
C ALA A 112 -7.31 -31.33 -2.85
N LEU A 113 -6.76 -31.48 -1.65
CA LEU A 113 -5.33 -31.47 -1.37
C LEU A 113 -4.77 -32.89 -1.08
N ALA A 114 -5.63 -33.89 -0.95
CA ALA A 114 -5.23 -35.26 -0.62
C ALA A 114 -4.22 -35.83 -1.62
N GLY A 115 -4.42 -35.60 -2.92
CA GLY A 115 -3.49 -36.04 -3.96
C GLY A 115 -2.10 -35.40 -3.88
N PHE A 116 -2.02 -34.15 -3.42
CA PHE A 116 -0.74 -33.46 -3.22
C PHE A 116 0.01 -33.94 -1.97
N LEU A 117 -0.73 -34.32 -0.93
CA LEU A 117 -0.18 -34.73 0.38
C LEU A 117 -0.05 -36.25 0.55
N HIS A 118 -0.37 -37.05 -0.51
CA HIS A 118 -0.48 -38.51 -0.42
C HIS A 118 0.80 -39.24 0.00
N ASP A 119 1.97 -38.67 -0.31
CA ASP A 119 3.30 -39.25 -0.02
C ASP A 119 3.78 -39.01 1.43
N GLY A 120 3.04 -38.19 2.19
CA GLY A 120 3.38 -37.85 3.57
C GLY A 120 4.66 -37.02 3.75
N ASP A 121 5.18 -36.38 2.66
CA ASP A 121 6.38 -35.56 2.73
C ASP A 121 6.16 -34.33 3.62
N PRO A 122 6.89 -34.22 4.76
CA PRO A 122 6.74 -33.09 5.69
C PRO A 122 7.18 -31.76 5.09
N ILE A 123 8.10 -31.75 4.12
CA ILE A 123 8.60 -30.53 3.46
C ILE A 123 7.51 -29.98 2.54
N LYS A 124 6.81 -30.85 1.81
CA LYS A 124 5.66 -30.44 0.99
C LYS A 124 4.53 -29.89 1.86
N ALA A 125 4.18 -30.58 2.95
CA ALA A 125 3.16 -30.13 3.86
C ALA A 125 3.50 -28.75 4.47
N TRP A 126 4.75 -28.56 4.88
CA TRP A 126 5.24 -27.29 5.40
C TRP A 126 5.22 -26.15 4.37
N SER A 127 5.62 -26.44 3.14
CA SER A 127 5.61 -25.46 2.04
C SER A 127 4.18 -25.06 1.68
N LEU A 128 3.26 -26.04 1.59
CA LEU A 128 1.83 -25.78 1.35
C LEU A 128 1.21 -24.98 2.49
N ALA A 129 1.53 -25.30 3.75
CA ALA A 129 1.06 -24.56 4.91
C ALA A 129 1.51 -23.09 4.87
N GLY A 130 2.73 -22.83 4.40
CA GLY A 130 3.22 -21.47 4.17
C GLY A 130 2.41 -20.74 3.10
N ALA A 131 2.23 -21.33 1.93
CA ALA A 131 1.47 -20.72 0.83
C ALA A 131 0.01 -20.42 1.22
N LEU A 132 -0.62 -21.32 1.97
CA LEU A 132 -1.98 -21.12 2.48
C LEU A 132 -2.04 -20.05 3.58
N ALA A 133 -1.05 -19.99 4.46
CA ALA A 133 -0.96 -18.93 5.47
C ALA A 133 -0.83 -17.55 4.82
N ASP A 134 0.02 -17.39 3.81
CA ASP A 134 0.17 -16.17 3.04
C ASP A 134 -1.14 -15.79 2.31
N THR A 135 -1.88 -16.78 1.82
CA THR A 135 -3.18 -16.57 1.17
C THR A 135 -4.24 -16.09 2.17
N PHE A 136 -4.36 -16.75 3.32
CA PHE A 136 -5.31 -16.36 4.35
C PHE A 136 -4.95 -15.02 5.01
N GLU A 137 -3.66 -14.68 5.07
CA GLU A 137 -3.23 -13.34 5.52
C GLU A 137 -3.71 -12.26 4.55
N LYS A 138 -3.57 -12.49 3.24
CA LYS A 138 -4.14 -11.60 2.21
C LYS A 138 -5.66 -11.51 2.33
N TYR A 139 -6.35 -12.61 2.62
CA TYR A 139 -7.80 -12.57 2.84
C TYR A 139 -8.16 -11.79 4.11
N GLN A 140 -7.40 -11.89 5.19
CA GLN A 140 -7.61 -11.04 6.37
C GLN A 140 -7.45 -9.55 6.05
N ALA A 141 -6.54 -9.20 5.13
CA ALA A 141 -6.29 -7.82 4.73
C ALA A 141 -7.33 -7.28 3.73
N TRP A 142 -7.83 -8.12 2.79
CA TRP A 142 -8.56 -7.65 1.62
C TRP A 142 -9.94 -8.27 1.42
N ARG A 143 -10.28 -9.32 2.17
CA ARG A 143 -11.51 -10.11 2.00
C ARG A 143 -12.15 -10.45 3.34
N ARG A 144 -12.19 -9.45 4.24
CA ARG A 144 -12.81 -9.59 5.57
C ARG A 144 -14.20 -10.23 5.48
N ASP A 145 -15.03 -9.77 4.56
CA ASP A 145 -16.40 -10.22 4.41
C ASP A 145 -16.49 -11.71 4.05
N TRP A 146 -15.58 -12.22 3.22
CA TRP A 146 -15.51 -13.64 2.89
C TRP A 146 -15.19 -14.46 4.15
N LEU A 147 -14.16 -14.07 4.88
CA LEU A 147 -13.74 -14.80 6.08
C LEU A 147 -14.86 -14.85 7.13
N LEU A 148 -15.53 -13.73 7.37
CA LEU A 148 -16.65 -13.66 8.32
C LEU A 148 -17.88 -14.42 7.80
N ALA A 149 -18.12 -14.46 6.50
CA ALA A 149 -19.17 -15.30 5.91
C ALA A 149 -18.85 -16.80 6.09
N TRP A 150 -17.62 -17.21 5.81
CA TRP A 150 -17.17 -18.60 6.00
C TRP A 150 -17.27 -19.09 7.44
N GLU A 151 -17.03 -18.22 8.40
CA GLU A 151 -17.19 -18.55 9.81
C GLU A 151 -18.65 -18.82 10.20
N ARG A 152 -19.58 -18.09 9.60
CA ARG A 152 -21.00 -18.28 9.81
C ARG A 152 -21.53 -19.53 9.11
N SER A 153 -21.16 -19.70 7.83
CA SER A 153 -21.62 -20.79 6.98
C SER A 153 -20.60 -21.05 5.87
N ALA A 154 -19.72 -22.05 6.06
CA ALA A 154 -18.80 -22.46 5.00
C ALA A 154 -19.57 -23.29 3.95
N PRO A 155 -19.48 -22.96 2.64
CA PRO A 155 -20.00 -23.80 1.58
C PRO A 155 -19.38 -25.20 1.64
N ALA A 156 -20.17 -26.25 1.39
CA ALA A 156 -19.71 -27.63 1.54
C ALA A 156 -18.62 -28.02 0.52
N ASP A 157 -18.61 -27.38 -0.62
CA ASP A 157 -17.70 -27.57 -1.74
C ASP A 157 -16.47 -26.66 -1.70
N ASP A 158 -16.46 -25.64 -0.82
CA ASP A 158 -15.32 -24.74 -0.63
C ASP A 158 -14.40 -25.25 0.48
N TRP A 159 -13.36 -25.96 0.09
CA TRP A 159 -12.37 -26.46 1.04
C TRP A 159 -11.57 -25.37 1.77
N GLN A 160 -11.36 -24.19 1.15
CA GLN A 160 -10.68 -23.07 1.81
C GLN A 160 -11.54 -22.51 2.92
N ALA A 161 -12.85 -22.35 2.69
CA ALA A 161 -13.81 -21.96 3.70
C ALA A 161 -13.85 -22.94 4.88
N GLY A 162 -13.86 -24.24 4.60
CA GLY A 162 -13.83 -25.30 5.61
C GLY A 162 -12.55 -25.25 6.47
N LEU A 163 -11.41 -25.08 5.82
CA LEU A 163 -10.11 -24.98 6.48
C LEU A 163 -10.03 -23.71 7.35
N TRP A 164 -10.41 -22.55 6.80
CA TRP A 164 -10.45 -21.29 7.54
C TRP A 164 -11.36 -21.40 8.78
N ARG A 165 -12.57 -21.89 8.62
CA ARG A 165 -13.53 -22.07 9.73
C ARG A 165 -12.95 -22.91 10.87
N THR A 166 -12.17 -23.94 10.53
CA THR A 166 -11.50 -24.79 11.52
C THR A 166 -10.43 -24.02 12.29
N ILE A 167 -9.60 -23.26 11.55
CA ILE A 167 -8.49 -22.47 12.11
C ILE A 167 -9.01 -21.29 12.94
N ALA A 168 -10.00 -20.56 12.45
CA ALA A 168 -10.49 -19.32 13.05
C ALA A 168 -11.41 -19.54 14.26
N ARG A 169 -11.85 -20.77 14.51
CA ARG A 169 -12.81 -21.08 15.59
C ARG A 169 -12.33 -20.59 16.96
N GLY A 170 -13.12 -19.69 17.56
CA GLY A 170 -12.86 -19.14 18.90
C GLY A 170 -11.73 -18.11 18.97
N ARG A 171 -11.12 -17.73 17.84
CA ARG A 171 -9.98 -16.82 17.83
C ARG A 171 -10.37 -15.38 17.49
N GLN A 172 -9.56 -14.45 18.00
CA GLN A 172 -9.70 -13.00 17.79
C GLN A 172 -8.75 -12.52 16.68
N HIS A 173 -8.90 -13.11 15.48
CA HIS A 173 -8.08 -12.74 14.34
C HIS A 173 -8.40 -11.33 13.81
N ARG A 174 -7.48 -10.77 13.02
CA ARG A 174 -7.49 -9.37 12.58
C ARG A 174 -8.81 -8.97 11.90
N ALA A 175 -9.31 -9.76 10.97
CA ALA A 175 -10.55 -9.44 10.26
C ALA A 175 -11.77 -9.31 11.21
N ARG A 176 -11.89 -10.19 12.21
CA ARG A 176 -12.95 -10.12 13.23
C ARG A 176 -12.80 -8.89 14.11
N ARG A 177 -11.58 -8.56 14.52
CA ARG A 177 -11.31 -7.38 15.35
C ARG A 177 -11.59 -6.08 14.60
N ILE A 178 -11.20 -5.97 13.34
CA ILE A 178 -11.54 -4.82 12.50
C ILE A 178 -13.06 -4.68 12.37
N ASP A 179 -13.77 -5.77 12.11
CA ASP A 179 -15.23 -5.74 12.02
C ASP A 179 -15.90 -5.26 13.33
N ALA A 180 -15.42 -5.75 14.48
CA ALA A 180 -15.91 -5.31 15.78
C ALA A 180 -15.63 -3.83 16.04
N TYR A 181 -14.43 -3.35 15.67
CA TYR A 181 -14.06 -1.95 15.79
C TYR A 181 -14.93 -1.06 14.91
N LEU A 182 -15.07 -1.38 13.63
CA LEU A 182 -15.85 -0.59 12.69
C LEU A 182 -17.32 -0.54 13.08
N ARG A 183 -17.90 -1.64 13.56
CA ARG A 183 -19.29 -1.66 14.07
C ARG A 183 -19.45 -0.82 15.33
N ARG A 184 -18.50 -0.87 16.26
CA ARG A 184 -18.55 -0.08 17.49
C ARG A 184 -18.59 1.40 17.20
N PHE A 185 -17.79 1.84 16.24
CA PHE A 185 -17.65 3.26 15.87
C PHE A 185 -18.42 3.66 14.61
N ALA A 186 -19.35 2.83 14.12
CA ALA A 186 -20.21 3.19 12.98
C ALA A 186 -21.15 4.36 13.31
N ALA A 187 -21.66 4.44 14.54
CA ALA A 187 -22.54 5.52 14.98
C ALA A 187 -21.74 6.77 15.41
N GLN A 188 -22.32 7.94 15.22
CA GLN A 188 -21.71 9.24 15.57
C GLN A 188 -21.77 9.56 17.08
N GLY A 189 -21.58 8.64 17.96
CA GLY A 189 -21.70 8.91 19.40
C GLY A 189 -20.39 8.73 20.17
N GLU A 190 -19.66 7.68 19.89
CA GLU A 190 -18.45 7.30 20.60
C GLU A 190 -17.23 7.56 19.70
N ALA A 191 -16.22 8.24 20.22
CA ALA A 191 -14.94 8.41 19.52
C ALA A 191 -13.95 7.33 19.95
N PRO A 192 -13.15 6.77 19.02
CA PRO A 192 -12.08 5.85 19.40
C PRO A 192 -11.06 6.55 20.30
N VAL A 193 -10.52 5.80 21.28
CA VAL A 193 -9.47 6.27 22.18
C VAL A 193 -8.08 5.87 21.68
N GLY A 194 -7.03 6.57 22.16
CA GLY A 194 -5.65 6.23 21.83
C GLY A 194 -5.20 6.62 20.43
N LEU A 195 -6.01 7.42 19.71
CA LEU A 195 -5.63 7.96 18.41
C LEU A 195 -4.86 9.28 18.56
N PRO A 196 -3.84 9.54 17.72
CA PRO A 196 -3.06 10.75 17.79
C PRO A 196 -3.84 11.98 17.33
N PRO A 197 -3.57 13.19 17.83
CA PRO A 197 -4.21 14.43 17.36
C PRO A 197 -3.76 14.84 15.96
N ARG A 198 -2.57 14.40 15.53
CA ARG A 198 -2.07 14.54 14.15
C ARG A 198 -1.61 13.19 13.62
N LEU A 199 -2.01 12.87 12.43
CA LEU A 199 -1.60 11.64 11.74
C LEU A 199 -1.07 11.97 10.36
N PHE A 200 0.16 11.56 10.10
CA PHE A 200 0.82 11.71 8.82
C PHE A 200 0.92 10.34 8.14
N VAL A 201 0.43 10.23 6.90
CA VAL A 201 0.47 8.99 6.12
C VAL A 201 1.39 9.21 4.92
N PHE A 202 2.62 8.70 4.99
CA PHE A 202 3.66 8.97 4.02
C PHE A 202 3.84 7.80 3.05
N ALA A 203 3.59 8.04 1.75
CA ALA A 203 3.77 7.10 0.64
C ALA A 203 3.06 5.74 0.81
N CYS A 204 2.00 5.65 1.64
CA CYS A 204 1.21 4.43 1.84
C CYS A 204 0.12 4.31 0.78
N GLN A 205 0.43 3.66 -0.35
CA GLN A 205 -0.48 3.51 -1.50
C GLN A 205 -1.08 2.12 -1.66
N ASN A 206 -0.70 1.16 -0.83
CA ASN A 206 -1.22 -0.20 -0.85
C ASN A 206 -1.85 -0.52 0.51
N VAL A 207 -2.93 0.20 0.80
CA VAL A 207 -3.70 0.05 2.04
C VAL A 207 -5.07 -0.50 1.70
N SER A 208 -5.48 -1.57 2.37
CA SER A 208 -6.80 -2.17 2.14
C SER A 208 -7.93 -1.22 2.59
N PRO A 209 -9.13 -1.32 2.00
CA PRO A 209 -10.28 -0.50 2.39
C PRO A 209 -10.57 -0.55 3.89
N ASP A 210 -10.48 -1.71 4.51
CA ASP A 210 -10.72 -1.92 5.94
C ASP A 210 -9.70 -1.19 6.81
N VAL A 211 -8.41 -1.29 6.44
CA VAL A 211 -7.31 -0.58 7.12
C VAL A 211 -7.48 0.93 6.95
N LEU A 212 -7.85 1.38 5.74
CA LEU A 212 -8.12 2.79 5.48
C LEU A 212 -9.30 3.32 6.34
N GLN A 213 -10.37 2.55 6.52
CA GLN A 213 -11.48 2.94 7.39
C GLN A 213 -11.05 3.10 8.86
N VAL A 214 -10.18 2.21 9.37
CA VAL A 214 -9.62 2.36 10.71
C VAL A 214 -8.72 3.61 10.80
N ILE A 215 -7.87 3.86 9.80
CA ILE A 215 -7.05 5.07 9.72
C ILE A 215 -7.95 6.31 9.68
N ALA A 216 -8.98 6.31 8.83
CA ALA A 216 -9.92 7.41 8.68
C ALA A 216 -10.67 7.75 9.98
N SER A 217 -10.87 6.77 10.87
CA SER A 217 -11.51 7.01 12.18
C SER A 217 -10.71 8.00 13.05
N GLN A 218 -9.40 8.18 12.80
CA GLN A 218 -8.56 9.17 13.48
C GLN A 218 -9.03 10.61 13.21
N ALA A 219 -9.75 10.88 12.12
CA ALA A 219 -10.34 12.21 11.86
C ALA A 219 -11.24 12.71 13.01
N ARG A 220 -11.72 11.83 13.88
CA ARG A 220 -12.47 12.20 15.09
C ARG A 220 -11.58 12.69 16.24
N ALA A 221 -10.28 12.43 16.16
CA ALA A 221 -9.30 12.83 17.16
C ALA A 221 -8.48 14.06 16.73
N GLY A 222 -8.39 14.34 15.43
CA GLY A 222 -7.58 15.43 14.94
C GLY A 222 -7.41 15.48 13.41
N THR A 223 -6.25 15.97 12.96
CA THR A 223 -5.95 16.21 11.56
C THR A 223 -5.27 15.00 10.90
N GLN A 224 -5.52 14.82 9.61
CA GLN A 224 -4.89 13.78 8.78
C GLN A 224 -4.18 14.41 7.60
N HIS A 225 -2.94 14.00 7.36
CA HIS A 225 -2.11 14.49 6.28
C HIS A 225 -1.61 13.30 5.46
N PHE A 226 -2.05 13.18 4.21
CA PHE A 226 -1.66 12.11 3.31
C PHE A 226 -0.68 12.63 2.26
N TYR A 227 0.53 12.08 2.24
CA TYR A 227 1.59 12.37 1.28
C TYR A 227 1.66 11.23 0.28
N LEU A 228 1.11 11.45 -0.91
CA LEU A 228 0.96 10.42 -1.93
C LEU A 228 2.01 10.57 -3.02
N HIS A 229 2.82 9.53 -3.20
CA HIS A 229 3.77 9.44 -4.31
C HIS A 229 2.99 9.10 -5.59
N THR A 230 2.60 10.12 -6.35
CA THR A 230 1.72 10.03 -7.50
C THR A 230 2.52 10.14 -8.78
N PRO A 231 2.53 9.14 -9.69
CA PRO A 231 3.37 9.13 -10.88
C PRO A 231 2.89 10.06 -11.99
N ALA A 232 1.59 10.41 -12.02
CA ALA A 232 0.98 11.22 -13.07
C ALA A 232 0.23 12.43 -12.50
N ARG A 233 0.23 13.55 -13.24
CA ARG A 233 -0.50 14.77 -12.88
C ARG A 233 -1.99 14.64 -13.08
N ALA A 234 -2.36 14.01 -14.20
CA ALA A 234 -3.77 13.75 -14.49
C ALA A 234 -4.32 12.69 -13.56
N TYR A 235 -5.61 12.76 -13.24
CA TYR A 235 -6.30 11.68 -12.56
C TYR A 235 -6.22 10.41 -13.42
N TRP A 236 -5.76 9.34 -12.81
CA TRP A 236 -5.50 8.06 -13.50
C TRP A 236 -6.22 6.87 -12.85
N GLY A 237 -7.11 7.15 -11.91
CA GLY A 237 -7.91 6.16 -11.20
C GLY A 237 -8.80 5.31 -12.10
N ASP A 238 -9.18 5.83 -13.26
CA ASP A 238 -10.11 5.16 -14.20
C ASP A 238 -9.42 4.25 -15.23
N LEU A 239 -8.09 4.29 -15.35
CA LEU A 239 -7.34 3.54 -16.38
C LEU A 239 -7.54 2.01 -16.33
N GLY A 240 -7.93 1.46 -15.18
CA GLY A 240 -8.12 0.01 -14.99
C GLY A 240 -9.30 -0.60 -15.71
N ARG A 241 -10.27 0.21 -16.08
CA ARG A 241 -11.46 -0.25 -16.80
C ARG A 241 -11.11 -0.75 -18.22
N TRP A 242 -10.02 -0.26 -18.80
CA TRP A 242 -9.57 -0.57 -20.15
C TRP A 242 -8.63 -1.79 -20.23
N ALA A 243 -7.86 -2.09 -19.18
CA ALA A 243 -6.93 -3.23 -19.19
C ALA A 243 -7.60 -4.61 -19.09
N GLY A 244 -8.90 -4.67 -18.77
CA GLY A 244 -9.67 -5.90 -18.54
C GLY A 244 -10.52 -6.40 -19.73
N GLY A 245 -10.35 -5.87 -20.95
CA GLY A 245 -11.16 -6.28 -22.11
C GLY A 245 -12.63 -5.81 -22.05
N TYR A 246 -12.91 -4.77 -21.31
CA TYR A 246 -14.24 -4.15 -21.24
C TYR A 246 -14.57 -3.47 -22.58
N THR A 247 -15.62 -3.89 -23.23
CA THR A 247 -16.20 -3.20 -24.38
C THR A 247 -17.10 -2.08 -23.88
N PRO A 248 -16.80 -0.82 -24.21
CA PRO A 248 -17.57 0.32 -23.71
C PRO A 248 -18.88 0.46 -24.51
N GLU A 249 -19.97 -0.07 -24.02
CA GLU A 249 -21.27 0.27 -24.59
C GLU A 249 -21.86 1.56 -23.98
N HIS A 250 -21.30 2.06 -22.86
CA HIS A 250 -21.89 3.21 -22.13
C HIS A 250 -20.84 4.04 -21.34
N ASP A 251 -19.62 4.26 -21.85
CA ASP A 251 -18.66 5.12 -21.16
C ASP A 251 -18.44 6.43 -21.94
N ASP A 252 -18.88 7.55 -21.36
CA ASP A 252 -18.65 8.91 -21.86
C ASP A 252 -17.19 9.39 -21.68
N SER A 253 -16.22 8.50 -21.46
CA SER A 253 -14.83 8.91 -21.39
C SER A 253 -14.32 9.28 -22.78
N PHE A 254 -13.93 10.53 -22.94
CA PHE A 254 -13.43 11.11 -24.20
C PHE A 254 -12.07 10.55 -24.64
N LEU A 255 -11.42 9.69 -23.82
CA LEU A 255 -10.09 9.12 -24.08
C LEU A 255 -10.22 7.65 -24.44
N GLY A 256 -9.72 7.26 -25.61
CA GLY A 256 -9.63 5.86 -26.03
C GLY A 256 -8.54 5.09 -25.28
N PRO A 257 -8.50 3.74 -25.40
CA PRO A 257 -7.48 2.89 -24.76
C PRO A 257 -6.04 3.23 -25.20
N ASP A 258 -5.88 3.81 -26.37
CA ASP A 258 -4.59 4.20 -26.95
C ASP A 258 -4.12 5.59 -26.50
N ASP A 259 -4.95 6.35 -25.80
CA ASP A 259 -4.63 7.72 -25.34
C ASP A 259 -3.90 7.78 -24.00
N HIS A 260 -3.65 6.63 -23.37
CA HIS A 260 -2.99 6.52 -22.09
C HIS A 260 -1.57 5.96 -22.18
N ASN A 261 -0.74 6.36 -21.21
CA ASN A 261 0.61 5.80 -21.10
C ASN A 261 0.53 4.31 -20.74
N PRO A 262 1.09 3.38 -21.57
CA PRO A 262 0.97 1.95 -21.36
C PRO A 262 1.69 1.45 -20.11
N LEU A 263 2.78 2.11 -19.67
CA LEU A 263 3.49 1.76 -18.44
C LEU A 263 2.65 2.12 -17.22
N LEU A 264 2.02 3.29 -17.22
CA LEU A 264 1.11 3.72 -16.16
C LEU A 264 -0.10 2.77 -16.07
N ALA A 265 -0.67 2.40 -17.20
CA ALA A 265 -1.79 1.47 -17.26
C ALA A 265 -1.44 0.06 -16.73
N ALA A 266 -0.27 -0.48 -17.12
CA ALA A 266 0.13 -1.84 -16.76
C ALA A 266 0.66 -1.96 -15.32
N TRP A 267 1.48 -1.01 -14.87
CA TRP A 267 2.18 -1.10 -13.57
C TRP A 267 1.53 -0.27 -12.47
N GLY A 268 0.67 0.67 -12.82
CA GLY A 268 0.03 1.58 -11.88
C GLY A 268 -1.16 1.00 -11.11
N GLN A 269 -1.54 -0.27 -11.28
CA GLN A 269 -2.81 -0.81 -10.78
C GLN A 269 -3.03 -0.59 -9.28
N ALA A 270 -2.07 -0.93 -8.43
CA ALA A 270 -2.25 -0.80 -6.98
C ALA A 270 -2.44 0.67 -6.53
N GLY A 271 -1.67 1.60 -7.12
CA GLY A 271 -1.82 3.02 -6.84
C GLY A 271 -3.14 3.58 -7.38
N ARG A 272 -3.57 3.11 -8.54
CA ARG A 272 -4.85 3.47 -9.17
C ARG A 272 -6.04 3.08 -8.31
N ASP A 273 -6.07 1.81 -7.85
CA ASP A 273 -7.13 1.31 -6.98
C ASP A 273 -7.18 2.10 -5.66
N PHE A 274 -6.02 2.50 -5.14
CA PHE A 274 -5.94 3.30 -3.93
C PHE A 274 -6.43 4.75 -4.13
N ILE A 275 -6.05 5.39 -5.25
CA ILE A 275 -6.52 6.75 -5.58
C ILE A 275 -8.03 6.75 -5.84
N ALA A 276 -8.56 5.73 -6.54
CA ALA A 276 -9.99 5.57 -6.73
C ALA A 276 -10.73 5.38 -5.40
N LEU A 277 -10.16 4.62 -4.46
CA LEU A 277 -10.70 4.43 -3.12
C LEU A 277 -10.74 5.76 -2.33
N LEU A 278 -9.67 6.55 -2.38
CA LEU A 278 -9.65 7.87 -1.73
C LEU A 278 -10.64 8.84 -2.39
N GLY A 279 -10.72 8.84 -3.71
CA GLY A 279 -11.61 9.70 -4.48
C GLY A 279 -13.11 9.36 -4.37
N SER A 280 -13.44 8.14 -3.90
CA SER A 280 -14.85 7.76 -3.69
C SER A 280 -15.55 8.59 -2.61
N GLY A 281 -14.79 9.29 -1.74
CA GLY A 281 -15.32 10.07 -0.63
C GLY A 281 -15.97 9.26 0.50
N GLU A 282 -16.01 7.94 0.38
CA GLU A 282 -16.64 7.08 1.40
C GLU A 282 -15.87 7.04 2.72
N ALA A 283 -14.52 7.09 2.64
CA ALA A 283 -13.66 7.02 3.82
C ALA A 283 -13.25 8.42 4.30
N VAL A 284 -12.85 9.30 3.39
CA VAL A 284 -12.31 10.64 3.70
C VAL A 284 -12.66 11.64 2.59
N ALA A 285 -12.90 12.90 2.96
CA ALA A 285 -13.11 14.00 2.02
C ALA A 285 -12.01 15.06 2.26
N ALA A 286 -11.22 15.36 1.22
CA ALA A 286 -10.14 16.32 1.32
C ALA A 286 -10.64 17.74 1.55
N SER A 287 -10.11 18.42 2.57
CA SER A 287 -10.33 19.84 2.85
C SER A 287 -9.27 20.73 2.18
N PHE A 288 -8.13 20.13 1.85
CA PHE A 288 -6.98 20.79 1.23
C PHE A 288 -6.23 19.81 0.32
N GLU A 289 -5.79 20.30 -0.84
CA GLU A 289 -4.98 19.52 -1.77
C GLU A 289 -3.84 20.37 -2.34
N LEU A 290 -2.63 19.79 -2.40
CA LEU A 290 -1.44 20.41 -2.97
C LEU A 290 -0.70 19.41 -3.86
N THR A 291 -0.34 19.83 -5.09
CA THR A 291 0.19 18.95 -6.13
C THR A 291 1.54 19.44 -6.70
N PRO A 292 2.63 19.52 -5.90
CA PRO A 292 3.94 19.95 -6.36
C PRO A 292 4.66 18.83 -7.12
N PHE A 293 4.48 18.76 -8.43
CA PHE A 293 5.18 17.84 -9.30
C PHE A 293 6.51 18.40 -9.76
N VAL A 294 7.51 17.52 -9.93
CA VAL A 294 8.85 17.83 -10.45
C VAL A 294 8.98 17.30 -11.86
N GLU A 295 9.49 18.16 -12.77
CA GLU A 295 9.79 17.74 -14.15
C GLU A 295 11.00 16.81 -14.16
N PRO A 296 10.90 15.58 -14.68
CA PRO A 296 12.04 14.72 -14.88
C PRO A 296 13.00 15.31 -15.95
N PRO A 297 14.32 15.18 -15.78
CA PRO A 297 15.27 15.63 -16.78
C PRO A 297 15.13 14.81 -18.07
N ARG A 298 15.06 15.48 -19.24
CA ARG A 298 14.80 14.84 -20.54
C ARG A 298 16.05 14.54 -21.36
N ASP A 299 17.21 14.68 -20.79
CA ASP A 299 18.51 14.42 -21.41
C ASP A 299 18.82 12.92 -21.56
N ARG A 300 18.13 12.06 -20.78
CA ARG A 300 18.30 10.61 -20.74
C ARG A 300 17.00 9.87 -20.98
N LEU A 301 17.09 8.62 -21.42
CA LEU A 301 15.93 7.76 -21.71
C LEU A 301 15.00 7.62 -20.50
N LEU A 302 15.54 7.33 -19.32
CA LEU A 302 14.73 7.16 -18.09
C LEU A 302 13.91 8.42 -17.79
N GLY A 303 14.53 9.60 -17.83
CA GLY A 303 13.83 10.86 -17.56
C GLY A 303 12.74 11.18 -18.59
N ARG A 304 12.94 10.81 -19.86
CA ARG A 304 11.90 10.92 -20.90
C ARG A 304 10.72 10.01 -20.60
N LEU A 305 10.97 8.74 -20.29
CA LEU A 305 9.92 7.79 -19.89
C LEU A 305 9.17 8.27 -18.65
N GLN A 306 9.86 8.79 -17.65
CA GLN A 306 9.25 9.37 -16.46
C GLN A 306 8.38 10.60 -16.80
N SER A 307 8.84 11.45 -17.72
CA SER A 307 8.05 12.59 -18.20
C SER A 307 6.80 12.15 -18.96
N ASP A 308 6.88 11.10 -19.77
CA ASP A 308 5.73 10.56 -20.49
C ASP A 308 4.70 9.93 -19.53
N VAL A 309 5.17 9.26 -18.48
CA VAL A 309 4.31 8.76 -17.40
C VAL A 309 3.66 9.91 -16.64
N LEU A 310 4.43 10.95 -16.30
CA LEU A 310 3.96 12.11 -15.55
C LEU A 310 2.81 12.83 -16.26
N ASP A 311 2.93 12.99 -17.57
CA ASP A 311 1.91 13.65 -18.39
C ASP A 311 0.89 12.65 -19.01
N ASN A 312 0.94 11.38 -18.60
CA ASN A 312 0.09 10.29 -19.12
C ASN A 312 0.07 10.21 -20.65
N ARG A 313 1.24 10.39 -21.30
CA ARG A 313 1.34 10.40 -22.76
C ARG A 313 1.44 9.00 -23.34
N SER A 314 0.64 8.71 -24.36
CA SER A 314 0.71 7.48 -25.12
C SER A 314 1.62 7.63 -26.36
N PRO A 315 2.58 6.74 -26.55
CA PRO A 315 3.36 6.70 -27.82
C PRO A 315 2.53 6.18 -29.01
N LEU A 316 1.33 5.67 -28.77
CA LEU A 316 0.45 5.06 -29.76
C LEU A 316 -0.61 6.01 -30.29
N SER A 317 -0.89 7.13 -29.61
CA SER A 317 -1.86 8.11 -30.07
C SER A 317 -1.35 8.79 -31.33
N GLY A 318 -2.17 8.80 -32.40
CA GLY A 318 -1.82 9.37 -33.72
C GLY A 318 -1.53 10.90 -33.72
N ASN A 319 -1.69 11.54 -32.56
CA ASN A 319 -1.42 13.00 -32.33
C ASN A 319 0.00 13.29 -31.83
N LEU A 320 0.91 12.33 -31.89
CA LEU A 320 2.29 12.49 -31.41
C LEU A 320 3.17 13.50 -32.12
N ASP A 321 2.58 14.23 -33.06
CA ASP A 321 3.36 14.63 -34.15
C ASP A 321 4.03 15.95 -34.09
N THR A 322 3.73 16.87 -33.18
CA THR A 322 4.35 18.19 -33.22
C THR A 322 4.98 18.64 -31.90
N GLN A 323 4.52 18.18 -30.77
CA GLN A 323 5.09 18.61 -29.47
C GLN A 323 6.18 17.68 -28.93
N TRP A 324 6.18 16.38 -29.32
CA TRP A 324 7.05 15.36 -28.74
C TRP A 324 7.59 14.42 -29.81
N PRO A 325 8.56 14.87 -30.63
CA PRO A 325 9.15 14.04 -31.68
C PRO A 325 9.83 12.81 -31.08
N ARG A 326 9.79 11.68 -31.79
CA ARG A 326 10.63 10.53 -31.49
C ARG A 326 12.09 10.97 -31.51
N VAL A 327 12.83 10.60 -30.49
CA VAL A 327 14.26 10.98 -30.35
C VAL A 327 15.10 9.72 -30.34
N ASP A 328 16.17 9.73 -31.06
CA ASP A 328 17.17 8.67 -31.02
C ASP A 328 17.80 8.65 -29.61
N VAL A 329 17.89 7.45 -29.04
CA VAL A 329 18.54 7.24 -27.78
C VAL A 329 20.02 7.05 -27.98
N ASP A 330 20.84 7.78 -27.23
CA ASP A 330 22.28 7.57 -27.23
C ASP A 330 22.59 6.12 -26.78
N ARG A 331 23.43 5.43 -27.57
CA ARG A 331 23.88 4.07 -27.25
C ARG A 331 24.64 3.97 -25.91
N HIS A 332 25.19 5.08 -25.45
CA HIS A 332 25.91 5.19 -24.18
C HIS A 332 25.02 5.61 -23.00
N ASP A 333 23.72 5.80 -23.24
CA ASP A 333 22.78 6.09 -22.18
C ASP A 333 22.55 4.86 -21.31
N GLY A 334 23.20 4.83 -20.14
CA GLY A 334 23.04 3.78 -19.13
C GLY A 334 21.94 4.05 -18.10
N SER A 335 21.04 5.03 -18.33
CA SER A 335 19.97 5.38 -17.39
C SER A 335 18.91 4.28 -17.22
N LEU A 336 18.78 3.39 -18.22
CA LEU A 336 17.92 2.21 -18.17
C LEU A 336 18.68 0.99 -18.66
N GLN A 337 18.77 -0.05 -17.84
CA GLN A 337 19.52 -1.26 -18.16
C GLN A 337 18.66 -2.50 -17.92
N PHE A 338 18.79 -3.48 -18.81
CA PHE A 338 18.12 -4.77 -18.71
C PHE A 338 19.14 -5.89 -18.57
N HIS A 339 19.04 -6.68 -17.52
CA HIS A 339 19.93 -7.80 -17.25
C HIS A 339 19.15 -9.11 -17.30
N ALA A 340 19.42 -9.96 -18.31
CA ALA A 340 18.83 -11.28 -18.41
C ALA A 340 19.69 -12.32 -17.66
N CYS A 341 19.11 -13.01 -16.68
CA CYS A 341 19.81 -13.98 -15.84
C CYS A 341 19.14 -15.34 -15.87
N HIS A 342 19.95 -16.43 -15.84
CA HIS A 342 19.43 -17.80 -15.90
C HIS A 342 18.83 -18.30 -14.59
N THR A 343 19.24 -17.74 -13.44
CA THR A 343 18.77 -18.15 -12.11
C THR A 343 18.57 -16.95 -11.21
N ARG A 344 17.69 -17.08 -10.21
CA ARG A 344 17.48 -16.06 -9.17
C ARG A 344 18.77 -15.67 -8.43
N LEU A 345 19.64 -16.66 -8.17
CA LEU A 345 20.93 -16.39 -7.55
C LEU A 345 21.81 -15.50 -8.43
N ARG A 346 21.86 -15.79 -9.74
CA ARG A 346 22.63 -14.96 -10.69
C ARG A 346 22.05 -13.56 -10.81
N GLU A 347 20.75 -13.41 -10.76
CA GLU A 347 20.07 -12.10 -10.76
C GLU A 347 20.52 -11.26 -9.56
N VAL A 348 20.52 -11.83 -8.35
CA VAL A 348 20.99 -11.14 -7.14
C VAL A 348 22.48 -10.81 -7.22
N GLN A 349 23.32 -11.71 -7.77
CA GLN A 349 24.74 -11.44 -7.96
C GLN A 349 24.98 -10.26 -8.92
N VAL A 350 24.28 -10.23 -10.05
CA VAL A 350 24.40 -9.13 -11.02
C VAL A 350 23.93 -7.82 -10.38
N LEU A 351 22.82 -7.82 -9.65
CA LEU A 351 22.36 -6.65 -8.90
C LEU A 351 23.43 -6.15 -7.91
N HIS A 352 24.03 -7.07 -7.13
CA HIS A 352 25.10 -6.73 -6.19
C HIS A 352 26.29 -6.08 -6.91
N ASP A 353 26.73 -6.67 -8.04
CA ASP A 353 27.87 -6.15 -8.81
C ASP A 353 27.57 -4.77 -9.37
N GLN A 354 26.34 -4.51 -9.88
CA GLN A 354 25.92 -3.21 -10.37
C GLN A 354 25.83 -2.16 -9.25
N LEU A 355 25.27 -2.50 -8.11
CA LEU A 355 25.21 -1.61 -6.95
C LEU A 355 26.61 -1.25 -6.46
N ARG A 356 27.52 -2.23 -6.40
CA ARG A 356 28.91 -2.00 -6.02
C ARG A 356 29.61 -1.05 -7.00
N ALA A 357 29.44 -1.27 -8.29
CA ALA A 357 30.02 -0.40 -9.31
C ALA A 357 29.51 1.05 -9.22
N LEU A 358 28.22 1.24 -8.89
CA LEU A 358 27.65 2.57 -8.67
C LEU A 358 28.20 3.26 -7.42
N LEU A 359 28.45 2.50 -6.34
CA LEU A 359 29.02 3.04 -5.09
C LEU A 359 30.52 3.34 -5.20
N ASP A 360 31.24 2.58 -6.02
CA ASP A 360 32.68 2.78 -6.30
C ASP A 360 32.92 3.88 -7.35
N ALA A 361 31.88 4.29 -8.09
CA ALA A 361 31.98 5.37 -9.06
C ALA A 361 32.19 6.73 -8.36
N PRO A 362 33.07 7.59 -8.88
CA PRO A 362 33.22 8.94 -8.32
C PRO A 362 31.89 9.71 -8.45
N PRO A 363 31.55 10.58 -7.46
CA PRO A 363 30.35 11.39 -7.56
C PRO A 363 30.35 12.21 -8.87
N PRO A 364 29.19 12.42 -9.49
CA PRO A 364 29.11 13.26 -10.68
C PRO A 364 29.64 14.66 -10.37
N ALA A 365 30.47 15.19 -11.29
CA ALA A 365 31.11 16.49 -11.18
C ALA A 365 30.11 17.66 -11.16
#